data_211a71ad63e6e7a0b7076c31ad6604db
#
_entry.id   211a71ad63e6e7a0b7076c31ad6604db
#
_cell.length_a   1.000
_cell.length_b   1.000
_cell.length_c   1.000
_cell.angle_alpha   90.00
_cell.angle_beta   90.00
_cell.angle_gamma   90.00
#
_symmetry.space_group_name_H-M   'P 1'
#
loop_
_entity.id
_entity.type
_entity.pdbx_description
1 polymer ?
#
loop_
_entity_poly.entity_id
_entity_poly.type
_entity_poly.pdbx_seq_one_letter_code
_entity_poly.pdbx_strand_id
1 'polypeptide(L)'
;MIVVDSSVWIAHLRNTDSVSVGKLRHLDDTQEILVGDLILLEVLQGARNEPHAQLIERNLRQFAIVPMLDPATAVEAARNYRMLRHRGITIRKTIDMIIGTFCIQGGHALLHDDRDFDPMVHYLGLQLA
;
A
#
# COMPACT_ATOMS: atom_id res chain seq x y z
N MET A 1 -2.28 -3.73 12.12
CA MET A 1 -3.05 -4.26 10.99
C MET A 1 -2.13 -4.39 9.78
N ILE A 2 -2.62 -4.99 8.73
CA ILE A 2 -1.85 -5.20 7.49
C ILE A 2 -2.43 -4.32 6.41
N VAL A 3 -1.59 -3.50 5.80
CA VAL A 3 -1.91 -2.74 4.60
C VAL A 3 -1.35 -3.52 3.40
N VAL A 4 -2.18 -3.76 2.40
CA VAL A 4 -1.78 -4.47 1.18
C VAL A 4 -1.65 -3.43 0.06
N ASP A 5 -0.43 -3.31 -0.49
CA ASP A 5 -0.16 -2.35 -1.56
C ASP A 5 -0.89 -2.72 -2.85
N SER A 6 -1.12 -1.72 -3.70
CA SER A 6 -1.77 -1.93 -5.00
C SER A 6 -1.04 -2.96 -5.86
N SER A 7 0.29 -3.04 -5.78
CA SER A 7 1.08 -4.04 -6.50
C SER A 7 0.63 -5.47 -6.23
N VAL A 8 0.31 -5.78 -4.97
CA VAL A 8 -0.16 -7.13 -4.57
C VAL A 8 -1.63 -7.33 -4.96
N TRP A 9 -2.50 -6.33 -4.72
CA TRP A 9 -3.90 -6.42 -5.14
C TRP A 9 -4.03 -6.63 -6.65
N ILE A 10 -3.27 -5.86 -7.45
CA ILE A 10 -3.31 -5.98 -8.91
C ILE A 10 -2.84 -7.37 -9.36
N ALA A 11 -1.74 -7.88 -8.79
CA ALA A 11 -1.26 -9.23 -9.08
C ALA A 11 -2.29 -10.29 -8.71
N HIS A 12 -2.93 -10.16 -7.55
CA HIS A 12 -4.00 -11.06 -7.11
C HIS A 12 -5.18 -11.06 -8.09
N LEU A 13 -5.63 -9.87 -8.51
CA LEU A 13 -6.77 -9.73 -9.44
C LEU A 13 -6.45 -10.26 -10.84
N ARG A 14 -5.18 -10.26 -11.23
CA ARG A 14 -4.71 -10.82 -12.52
C ARG A 14 -4.36 -12.31 -12.42
N ASN A 15 -4.60 -12.94 -11.28
CA ASN A 15 -4.20 -14.32 -11.00
C ASN A 15 -2.70 -14.57 -11.23
N THR A 16 -1.86 -13.58 -10.98
CA THR A 16 -0.41 -13.72 -11.03
C THR A 16 0.06 -14.33 -9.72
N ASP A 17 0.77 -15.45 -9.79
CA ASP A 17 1.32 -16.08 -8.60
C ASP A 17 2.60 -15.38 -8.17
N SER A 18 2.69 -15.09 -6.87
CA SER A 18 3.89 -14.56 -6.22
C SER A 18 3.88 -14.93 -4.75
N VAL A 19 5.01 -14.73 -4.07
CA VAL A 19 5.09 -14.95 -2.63
C VAL A 19 4.11 -14.02 -1.89
N SER A 20 4.03 -12.77 -2.30
CA SER A 20 3.15 -11.77 -1.67
C SER A 20 1.68 -12.10 -1.90
N VAL A 21 1.29 -12.52 -3.11
CA VAL A 21 -0.07 -12.98 -3.40
C VAL A 21 -0.40 -14.23 -2.58
N GLY A 22 0.55 -15.15 -2.44
CA GLY A 22 0.39 -16.31 -1.57
C GLY A 22 0.13 -15.92 -0.12
N LYS A 23 0.87 -14.95 0.41
CA LYS A 23 0.64 -14.41 1.76
C LYS A 23 -0.75 -13.79 1.89
N LEU A 24 -1.17 -13.00 0.91
CA LEU A 24 -2.51 -12.39 0.90
C LEU A 24 -3.61 -13.46 0.98
N ARG A 25 -3.50 -14.49 0.16
CA ARG A 25 -4.49 -15.57 0.09
C ARG A 25 -4.54 -16.45 1.33
N HIS A 26 -3.50 -16.44 2.14
CA HIS A 26 -3.42 -17.19 3.40
C HIS A 26 -3.79 -16.36 4.64
N LEU A 27 -4.19 -15.10 4.46
CA LEU A 27 -4.70 -14.29 5.56
C LEU A 27 -6.13 -14.73 5.86
N ASP A 28 -6.31 -15.41 6.98
CA ASP A 28 -7.60 -15.98 7.38
C ASP A 28 -8.55 -14.93 7.95
N ASP A 29 -8.01 -13.88 8.54
CA ASP A 29 -8.82 -12.83 9.16
C ASP A 29 -8.81 -11.57 8.31
N THR A 30 -9.91 -11.35 7.59
CA THR A 30 -10.10 -10.15 6.76
C THR A 30 -10.16 -8.86 7.58
N GLN A 31 -10.41 -8.95 8.89
CA GLN A 31 -10.41 -7.78 9.77
C GLN A 31 -9.00 -7.26 10.07
N GLU A 32 -7.98 -8.05 9.80
CA GLU A 32 -6.59 -7.61 9.91
C GLU A 32 -6.15 -6.75 8.73
N ILE A 33 -6.92 -6.69 7.65
CA ILE A 33 -6.57 -5.97 6.42
C ILE A 33 -7.20 -4.58 6.42
N LEU A 34 -6.36 -3.57 6.17
CA LEU A 34 -6.80 -2.21 5.86
C LEU A 34 -6.60 -1.92 4.38
N VAL A 35 -7.60 -1.33 3.75
CA VAL A 35 -7.48 -0.77 2.39
C VAL A 35 -7.40 0.74 2.51
N GLY A 36 -6.25 1.31 2.17
CA GLY A 36 -6.13 2.76 2.08
C GLY A 36 -6.86 3.30 0.86
N ASP A 37 -7.43 4.49 0.99
CA ASP A 37 -8.16 5.14 -0.12
C ASP A 37 -7.26 5.36 -1.34
N LEU A 38 -5.97 5.68 -1.14
CA LEU A 38 -5.02 5.85 -2.24
C LEU A 38 -4.72 4.52 -2.94
N ILE A 39 -4.70 3.43 -2.22
CA ILE A 39 -4.54 2.08 -2.78
C ILE A 39 -5.79 1.71 -3.57
N LEU A 40 -6.96 1.97 -3.04
CA LEU A 40 -8.23 1.79 -3.74
C LEU A 40 -8.22 2.55 -5.08
N LEU A 41 -7.79 3.82 -5.06
CA LEU A 41 -7.64 4.65 -6.25
C LEU A 41 -6.73 3.99 -7.28
N GLU A 42 -5.54 3.56 -6.87
CA GLU A 42 -4.57 2.94 -7.78
C GLU A 42 -5.11 1.66 -8.43
N VAL A 43 -5.77 0.82 -7.64
CA VAL A 43 -6.32 -0.45 -8.14
C VAL A 43 -7.47 -0.17 -9.12
N LEU A 44 -8.36 0.77 -8.80
CA LEU A 44 -9.50 1.11 -9.65
C LEU A 44 -9.09 1.79 -10.95
N GLN A 45 -7.99 2.57 -10.95
CA GLN A 45 -7.45 3.17 -12.19
C GLN A 45 -7.09 2.10 -13.23
N GLY A 46 -6.72 0.90 -12.80
CA GLY A 46 -6.35 -0.18 -13.68
C GLY A 46 -7.51 -1.02 -14.19
N ALA A 47 -8.76 -0.69 -13.84
CA ALA A 47 -9.93 -1.43 -14.29
C ALA A 47 -10.12 -1.32 -15.82
N ARG A 48 -10.54 -2.41 -16.44
CA ARG A 48 -10.67 -2.50 -17.90
C ARG A 48 -11.89 -1.73 -18.44
N ASN A 49 -12.93 -1.63 -17.62
CA ASN A 49 -14.21 -1.00 -17.97
C ASN A 49 -15.00 -0.75 -16.68
N GLU A 50 -16.14 -0.09 -16.79
CA GLU A 50 -16.98 0.23 -15.62
C GLU A 50 -17.51 -1.01 -14.88
N PRO A 51 -18.05 -2.07 -15.54
CA PRO A 51 -18.46 -3.27 -14.81
C PRO A 51 -17.31 -3.92 -14.04
N HIS A 52 -16.10 -3.94 -14.59
CA HIS A 52 -14.91 -4.46 -13.92
C HIS A 52 -14.54 -3.60 -12.70
N ALA A 53 -14.59 -2.27 -12.86
CA ALA A 53 -14.34 -1.34 -11.75
C ALA A 53 -15.35 -1.56 -10.61
N GLN A 54 -16.62 -1.73 -10.91
CA GLN A 54 -17.65 -1.96 -9.90
C GLN A 54 -17.42 -3.28 -9.15
N LEU A 55 -16.99 -4.32 -9.86
CA LEU A 55 -16.66 -5.60 -9.23
C LEU A 55 -15.47 -5.47 -8.28
N ILE A 56 -14.41 -4.81 -8.70
CA ILE A 56 -13.22 -4.55 -7.87
C ILE A 56 -13.61 -3.75 -6.63
N GLU A 57 -14.36 -2.67 -6.82
CA GLU A 57 -14.79 -1.82 -5.71
C GLU A 57 -15.60 -2.62 -4.69
N ARG A 58 -16.55 -3.44 -5.14
CA ARG A 58 -17.36 -4.29 -4.26
C ARG A 58 -16.48 -5.24 -3.45
N ASN A 59 -15.49 -5.85 -4.10
CA ASN A 59 -14.60 -6.78 -3.42
C ASN A 59 -13.73 -6.09 -2.38
N LEU A 60 -13.18 -4.92 -2.70
CA LEU A 60 -12.33 -4.18 -1.76
C LEU A 60 -13.12 -3.56 -0.61
N ARG A 61 -14.40 -3.22 -0.81
CA ARG A 61 -15.26 -2.69 0.26
C ARG A 61 -15.66 -3.72 1.31
N GLN A 62 -15.31 -4.99 1.12
CA GLN A 62 -15.44 -5.98 2.18
C GLN A 62 -14.45 -5.73 3.32
N PHE A 63 -13.38 -5.00 3.06
CA PHE A 63 -12.38 -4.60 4.05
C PHE A 63 -12.64 -3.19 4.56
N ALA A 64 -12.02 -2.82 5.68
CA ALA A 64 -12.08 -1.45 6.17
C ALA A 64 -11.32 -0.53 5.22
N ILE A 65 -12.00 0.48 4.70
CA ILE A 65 -11.40 1.51 3.84
C ILE A 65 -11.13 2.75 4.68
N VAL A 66 -9.89 3.22 4.66
CA VAL A 66 -9.45 4.32 5.52
C VAL A 66 -8.73 5.40 4.72
N PRO A 67 -8.85 6.68 5.12
CA PRO A 67 -8.05 7.74 4.52
C PRO A 67 -6.60 7.62 4.95
N MET A 68 -5.67 7.89 4.03
CA MET A 68 -4.23 7.75 4.28
C MET A 68 -3.51 9.09 4.42
N LEU A 69 -4.06 10.16 3.87
CA LEU A 69 -3.39 11.45 3.82
C LEU A 69 -4.19 12.51 4.59
N ASP A 70 -3.50 13.12 5.53
CA ASP A 70 -3.94 14.33 6.22
C ASP A 70 -2.75 15.30 6.34
N PRO A 71 -2.95 16.54 6.85
CA PRO A 71 -1.85 17.50 6.96
C PRO A 71 -0.64 16.98 7.74
N ALA A 72 -0.87 16.27 8.83
CA ALA A 72 0.22 15.73 9.67
C ALA A 72 1.00 14.65 8.91
N THR A 73 0.31 13.75 8.23
CA THR A 73 0.93 12.70 7.41
C THR A 73 1.68 13.32 6.22
N ALA A 74 1.14 14.37 5.60
CA ALA A 74 1.80 15.07 4.50
C ALA A 74 3.14 15.65 4.95
N VAL A 75 3.18 16.30 6.10
CA VAL A 75 4.42 16.86 6.67
C VAL A 75 5.44 15.76 6.94
N GLU A 76 5.01 14.66 7.54
CA GLU A 76 5.90 13.55 7.89
C GLU A 76 6.40 12.81 6.64
N ALA A 77 5.54 12.60 5.64
CA ALA A 77 5.94 11.97 4.37
C ALA A 77 7.01 12.82 3.66
N ALA A 78 6.85 14.14 3.67
CA ALA A 78 7.84 15.05 3.10
C ALA A 78 9.17 14.98 3.85
N ARG A 79 9.12 14.88 5.19
CA ARG A 79 10.33 14.72 6.01
C ARG A 79 11.03 13.40 5.69
N ASN A 80 10.29 12.32 5.59
CA ASN A 80 10.83 11.00 5.24
C ASN A 80 11.46 11.01 3.85
N TYR A 81 10.82 11.67 2.88
CA TYR A 81 11.36 11.82 1.54
C TYR A 81 12.72 12.54 1.58
N ARG A 82 12.81 13.64 2.33
CA ARG A 82 14.09 14.40 2.46
C ARG A 82 15.18 13.59 3.16
N MET A 83 14.82 12.80 4.18
CA MET A 83 15.79 11.91 4.85
C MET A 83 16.40 10.91 3.88
N LEU A 84 15.57 10.27 3.06
CA LEU A 84 16.07 9.33 2.05
C LEU A 84 16.90 10.02 0.98
N ARG A 85 16.47 11.20 0.53
CA ARG A 85 17.23 11.99 -0.45
C ARG A 85 18.62 12.37 0.07
N HIS A 86 18.76 12.70 1.33
CA HIS A 86 20.07 12.97 1.97
C HIS A 86 20.99 11.75 1.96
N ARG A 87 20.43 10.56 1.87
CA ARG A 87 21.18 9.31 1.72
C ARG A 87 21.41 8.93 0.26
N GLY A 88 21.07 9.81 -0.68
CA GLY A 88 21.21 9.55 -2.10
C GLY A 88 20.08 8.68 -2.68
N ILE A 89 18.97 8.51 -1.96
CA ILE A 89 17.84 7.68 -2.37
C ILE A 89 16.67 8.58 -2.74
N THR A 90 16.17 8.43 -3.97
CA THR A 90 14.99 9.15 -4.44
C THR A 90 13.83 8.17 -4.68
N ILE A 91 12.74 8.37 -3.97
CA ILE A 91 11.50 7.63 -4.20
C ILE A 91 10.73 8.35 -5.32
N ARG A 92 10.43 7.62 -6.39
CA ARG A 92 9.87 8.20 -7.61
C ARG A 92 8.40 8.57 -7.50
N LYS A 93 7.64 7.82 -6.69
CA LYS A 93 6.19 8.02 -6.57
C LYS A 93 5.87 8.61 -5.20
N THR A 94 5.30 9.79 -5.20
CA THR A 94 4.85 10.44 -3.96
C THR A 94 3.85 9.57 -3.20
N ILE A 95 2.99 8.84 -3.91
CA ILE A 95 2.00 7.98 -3.29
C ILE A 95 2.65 6.88 -2.45
N ASP A 96 3.80 6.36 -2.86
CA ASP A 96 4.52 5.34 -2.08
C ASP A 96 5.06 5.93 -0.77
N MET A 97 5.49 7.19 -0.78
CA MET A 97 5.88 7.89 0.45
C MET A 97 4.71 8.04 1.42
N ILE A 98 3.53 8.31 0.89
CA ILE A 98 2.31 8.45 1.71
C ILE A 98 1.95 7.09 2.33
N ILE A 99 1.93 6.03 1.51
CA ILE A 99 1.58 4.67 1.96
C ILE A 99 2.57 4.21 3.04
N GLY A 100 3.86 4.34 2.78
CA GLY A 100 4.89 3.94 3.74
C GLY A 100 4.81 4.73 5.04
N THR A 101 4.65 6.04 4.96
CA THR A 101 4.53 6.91 6.13
C THR A 101 3.28 6.58 6.94
N PHE A 102 2.15 6.37 6.28
CA PHE A 102 0.92 5.95 6.93
C PHE A 102 1.12 4.66 7.74
N CYS A 103 1.76 3.66 7.14
CA CYS A 103 2.03 2.39 7.82
C CYS A 103 2.95 2.59 9.03
N ILE A 104 4.02 3.37 8.89
CA ILE A 104 4.96 3.63 9.98
C ILE A 104 4.25 4.33 11.14
N GLN A 105 3.50 5.39 10.88
CA GLN A 105 2.80 6.15 11.91
C GLN A 105 1.73 5.32 12.62
N GLY A 106 1.01 4.48 11.88
CA GLY A 106 -0.06 3.67 12.43
C GLY A 106 0.39 2.35 13.04
N GLY A 107 1.68 2.00 12.92
CA GLY A 107 2.18 0.71 13.37
C GLY A 107 1.66 -0.47 12.55
N HIS A 108 1.36 -0.24 11.26
CA HIS A 108 0.87 -1.27 10.37
C HIS A 108 2.01 -1.92 9.61
N ALA A 109 1.89 -3.23 9.35
CA ALA A 109 2.79 -3.92 8.43
C ALA A 109 2.30 -3.74 6.98
N LEU A 110 3.24 -3.65 6.05
CA LEU A 110 2.94 -3.50 4.62
C LEU A 110 3.26 -4.80 3.88
N LEU A 111 2.33 -5.26 3.07
CA LEU A 111 2.54 -6.35 2.10
C LEU A 111 2.66 -5.72 0.72
N HIS A 112 3.81 -5.87 0.06
CA HIS A 112 4.10 -5.23 -1.23
C HIS A 112 4.97 -6.10 -2.14
N ASP A 113 4.96 -5.75 -3.43
CA ASP A 113 5.83 -6.28 -4.47
C ASP A 113 6.57 -5.16 -5.21
N ASP A 114 6.88 -4.05 -4.52
CA ASP A 114 7.55 -2.89 -5.12
C ASP A 114 8.82 -2.55 -4.34
N ARG A 115 9.97 -2.64 -5.02
CA ARG A 115 11.28 -2.36 -4.43
C ARG A 115 11.44 -0.92 -3.94
N ASP A 116 10.59 0.01 -4.38
CA ASP A 116 10.62 1.39 -3.90
C ASP A 116 10.32 1.51 -2.41
N PHE A 117 9.71 0.49 -1.79
CA PHE A 117 9.51 0.42 -0.34
C PHE A 117 10.73 -0.06 0.44
N ASP A 118 11.68 -0.73 -0.20
CA ASP A 118 12.85 -1.29 0.50
C ASP A 118 13.65 -0.25 1.29
N PRO A 119 13.92 0.97 0.78
CA PRO A 119 14.60 1.99 1.57
C PRO A 119 13.82 2.42 2.82
N MET A 120 12.49 2.38 2.76
CA MET A 120 11.66 2.72 3.92
C MET A 120 11.75 1.67 5.01
N VAL A 121 11.85 0.41 4.64
CA VAL A 121 12.13 -0.69 5.58
C VAL A 121 13.50 -0.49 6.23
N HIS A 122 14.49 -0.19 5.42
CA HIS A 122 15.89 -0.12 5.85
C HIS A 122 16.20 1.08 6.74
N TYR A 123 15.62 2.25 6.41
CA TYR A 123 16.00 3.52 7.04
C TYR A 123 14.89 4.17 7.86
N LEU A 124 13.63 3.82 7.66
CA LEU A 124 12.50 4.50 8.29
C LEU A 124 11.70 3.62 9.24
N GLY A 125 12.05 2.34 9.35
CA GLY A 125 11.35 1.43 10.26
C GLY A 125 10.03 0.88 9.75
N LEU A 126 9.77 0.94 8.43
CA LEU A 126 8.60 0.29 7.83
C LEU A 126 8.68 -1.22 8.07
N GLN A 127 7.61 -1.80 8.59
CA GLN A 127 7.53 -3.22 8.85
C GLN A 127 6.82 -3.94 7.71
N LEU A 128 7.28 -5.14 7.38
CA LEU A 128 6.71 -5.98 6.35
C LEU A 128 5.82 -7.08 6.94
N ALA A 129 4.75 -7.33 6.21
CA ALA A 129 3.86 -8.45 6.54
C ALA A 129 4.42 -9.77 6.01
#